data_30cc95fb92d038178734eb4c59d758f1
#
_entry.id   30cc95fb92d038178734eb4c59d758f1
#
_cell.length_a   1.000
_cell.length_b   1.000
_cell.length_c   1.000
_cell.angle_alpha   90.00
_cell.angle_beta   90.00
_cell.angle_gamma   90.00
#
_symmetry.space_group_name_H-M   'P 1'
#
loop_
_entity.id
_entity.type
_entity.pdbx_description
1 polymer ?
#
loop_
_entity_poly.entity_id
_entity_poly.type
_entity_poly.pdbx_seq_one_letter_code
_entity_poly.pdbx_strand_id
1 'polypeptide(L)'
;LRFEHQTHEPCCRQGEEYKYLRGKDSIYGDAWNFITNREGITKFWEDGLKRSGKFENVITVGMRGEADTAILGHAATLKDNIDLLRDVLNTQNSLIRKYVNEDLDSVPRMLALYKEVEPYFYGDDTTEGLIGDPQLDGVTLMLCDDNYGNLRTVPTKEMLNHKGGYGMYYHFDYHGLPISFEWFN
;
A
#
# COMPACT_ATOMS: atom_id res chain seq x y z
N LEU A 1 4.12 -8.18 20.58
CA LEU A 1 4.37 -8.64 19.21
C LEU A 1 3.54 -7.78 18.28
N ARG A 2 4.17 -6.94 17.48
CA ARG A 2 3.49 -6.24 16.40
C ARG A 2 3.40 -7.18 15.20
N PHE A 3 2.21 -7.31 14.63
CA PHE A 3 2.04 -8.00 13.37
C PHE A 3 2.22 -6.99 12.24
N GLU A 4 3.21 -7.21 11.39
CA GLU A 4 3.41 -6.44 10.17
C GLU A 4 2.62 -7.11 9.06
N HIS A 5 1.75 -6.34 8.42
CA HIS A 5 1.04 -6.80 7.23
C HIS A 5 1.88 -6.49 5.99
N GLN A 6 1.94 -7.44 5.09
CA GLN A 6 2.68 -7.27 3.83
C GLN A 6 2.02 -6.26 2.90
N THR A 7 2.73 -5.86 1.84
CA THR A 7 2.29 -4.88 0.83
C THR A 7 0.94 -5.22 0.16
N HIS A 8 0.50 -6.47 0.25
CA HIS A 8 -0.75 -6.96 -0.31
C HIS A 8 -1.89 -7.11 0.72
N GLU A 9 -1.71 -6.57 1.91
CA GLU A 9 -2.66 -6.72 3.03
C GLU A 9 -3.22 -5.37 3.53
N PRO A 10 -3.75 -4.51 2.65
CA PRO A 10 -4.27 -3.23 3.10
C PRO A 10 -5.44 -3.42 4.07
N CYS A 11 -5.47 -2.57 5.10
CA CYS A 11 -6.53 -2.58 6.11
C CYS A 11 -6.73 -3.95 6.78
N CYS A 12 -5.63 -4.66 7.05
CA CYS A 12 -5.64 -5.97 7.72
C CYS A 12 -6.35 -7.09 6.94
N ARG A 13 -6.40 -7.01 5.61
CA ARG A 13 -7.02 -8.02 4.73
C ARG A 13 -6.11 -8.38 3.57
N GLN A 14 -5.94 -9.68 3.35
CA GLN A 14 -5.11 -10.20 2.25
C GLN A 14 -5.86 -10.22 0.92
N GLY A 15 -5.19 -9.83 -0.16
CA GLY A 15 -5.72 -10.00 -1.51
C GLY A 15 -6.00 -11.47 -1.86
N GLU A 16 -5.21 -12.41 -1.34
CA GLU A 16 -5.48 -13.84 -1.48
C GLU A 16 -6.79 -14.26 -0.79
N GLU A 17 -7.09 -13.72 0.40
CA GLU A 17 -8.37 -13.96 1.08
C GLU A 17 -9.55 -13.52 0.21
N TYR A 18 -9.40 -12.39 -0.50
CA TYR A 18 -10.44 -11.88 -1.38
C TYR A 18 -10.81 -12.88 -2.50
N LYS A 19 -9.86 -13.63 -3.04
CA LYS A 19 -10.10 -14.62 -4.09
C LYS A 19 -11.11 -15.69 -3.68
N TYR A 20 -11.17 -16.02 -2.40
CA TYR A 20 -12.11 -17.02 -1.86
C TYR A 20 -13.46 -16.42 -1.49
N LEU A 21 -13.57 -15.12 -1.37
CA LEU A 21 -14.76 -14.41 -0.89
C LEU A 21 -15.50 -13.68 -1.98
N ARG A 22 -14.86 -13.43 -3.13
CA ARG A 22 -15.42 -12.72 -4.27
C ARG A 22 -16.46 -13.57 -5.02
N GLY A 23 -17.39 -12.91 -5.67
CA GLY A 23 -18.39 -13.54 -6.53
C GLY A 23 -19.52 -12.59 -6.87
N LYS A 24 -20.33 -12.92 -7.87
CA LYS A 24 -21.45 -12.08 -8.32
C LYS A 24 -22.46 -11.78 -7.22
N ASP A 25 -22.65 -12.72 -6.30
CA ASP A 25 -23.58 -12.58 -5.16
C ASP A 25 -22.87 -12.24 -3.85
N SER A 26 -21.56 -11.98 -3.90
CA SER A 26 -20.78 -11.61 -2.72
C SER A 26 -20.99 -10.15 -2.35
N ILE A 27 -21.08 -9.88 -1.06
CA ILE A 27 -21.08 -8.49 -0.52
C ILE A 27 -19.78 -7.73 -0.83
N TYR A 28 -18.74 -8.45 -1.24
CA TYR A 28 -17.45 -7.87 -1.63
C TYR A 28 -17.30 -7.70 -3.15
N GLY A 29 -18.32 -8.09 -3.94
CA GLY A 29 -18.25 -8.09 -5.41
C GLY A 29 -17.29 -9.14 -5.96
N ASP A 30 -16.98 -9.06 -7.24
CA ASP A 30 -16.21 -10.09 -7.96
C ASP A 30 -14.88 -9.59 -8.55
N ALA A 31 -14.58 -8.31 -8.45
CA ALA A 31 -13.38 -7.69 -9.00
C ALA A 31 -12.49 -7.08 -7.92
N TRP A 32 -11.19 -7.43 -7.91
CA TRP A 32 -10.16 -6.73 -7.14
C TRP A 32 -9.75 -5.45 -7.88
N ASN A 33 -10.67 -4.50 -7.95
CA ASN A 33 -10.49 -3.24 -8.65
C ASN A 33 -11.31 -2.15 -7.97
N PHE A 34 -10.63 -1.12 -7.47
CA PHE A 34 -11.27 -0.07 -6.68
C PHE A 34 -12.14 0.87 -7.53
N ILE A 35 -11.92 0.95 -8.85
CA ILE A 35 -12.76 1.78 -9.73
C ILE A 35 -14.09 1.08 -10.02
N THR A 36 -14.03 -0.18 -10.41
CA THR A 36 -15.22 -0.93 -10.86
C THR A 36 -15.98 -1.59 -9.73
N ASN A 37 -15.34 -1.78 -8.57
CA ASN A 37 -15.90 -2.46 -7.40
C ASN A 37 -15.58 -1.73 -6.09
N ARG A 38 -15.73 -0.40 -6.09
CA ARG A 38 -15.44 0.45 -4.93
C ARG A 38 -16.16 -0.02 -3.66
N GLU A 39 -17.47 -0.24 -3.75
CA GLU A 39 -18.28 -0.61 -2.59
C GLU A 39 -17.84 -1.94 -1.97
N GLY A 40 -17.64 -2.95 -2.82
CA GLY A 40 -17.20 -4.28 -2.38
C GLY A 40 -15.81 -4.25 -1.74
N ILE A 41 -14.86 -3.55 -2.33
CA ILE A 41 -13.50 -3.40 -1.79
C ILE A 41 -13.50 -2.59 -0.49
N THR A 42 -14.28 -1.49 -0.45
CA THR A 42 -14.43 -0.69 0.78
C THR A 42 -15.01 -1.52 1.92
N LYS A 43 -16.03 -2.32 1.63
CA LYS A 43 -16.63 -3.25 2.59
C LYS A 43 -15.65 -4.32 3.07
N PHE A 44 -14.84 -4.83 2.15
CA PHE A 44 -13.81 -5.81 2.46
C PHE A 44 -12.77 -5.25 3.45
N TRP A 45 -12.28 -4.04 3.24
CA TRP A 45 -11.36 -3.34 4.15
C TRP A 45 -12.04 -2.99 5.49
N GLU A 46 -13.28 -2.51 5.45
CA GLU A 46 -14.06 -2.23 6.67
C GLU A 46 -14.11 -3.44 7.60
N ASP A 47 -14.43 -4.62 7.06
CA ASP A 47 -14.52 -5.84 7.85
C ASP A 47 -13.16 -6.32 8.37
N GLY A 48 -12.10 -6.06 7.63
CA GLY A 48 -10.72 -6.28 8.09
C GLY A 48 -10.39 -5.43 9.31
N LEU A 49 -10.67 -4.14 9.26
CA LEU A 49 -10.41 -3.22 10.36
C LEU A 49 -11.30 -3.51 11.58
N LYS A 50 -12.58 -3.86 11.39
CA LYS A 50 -13.47 -4.29 12.48
C LYS A 50 -12.95 -5.53 13.19
N ARG A 51 -12.38 -6.49 12.43
CA ARG A 51 -11.83 -7.73 12.97
C ARG A 51 -10.51 -7.50 13.71
N SER A 52 -9.60 -6.79 13.09
CA SER A 52 -8.18 -6.77 13.49
C SER A 52 -7.68 -5.41 13.97
N GLY A 53 -8.39 -4.30 13.71
CA GLY A 53 -7.95 -2.96 14.09
C GLY A 53 -7.82 -2.70 15.59
N LYS A 54 -8.43 -3.53 16.41
CA LYS A 54 -8.31 -3.49 17.88
C LYS A 54 -7.01 -4.07 18.44
N PHE A 55 -6.24 -4.76 17.62
CA PHE A 55 -4.95 -5.33 18.03
C PHE A 55 -3.83 -4.33 17.76
N GLU A 56 -2.69 -4.52 18.41
CA GLU A 56 -1.48 -3.75 18.14
C GLU A 56 -0.91 -4.13 16.77
N ASN A 57 -1.18 -3.29 15.77
CA ASN A 57 -0.83 -3.49 14.36
C ASN A 57 -0.03 -2.32 13.81
N VAL A 58 0.74 -2.58 12.76
CA VAL A 58 1.09 -1.57 11.74
C VAL A 58 0.15 -1.81 10.54
N ILE A 59 -0.73 -0.88 10.27
CA ILE A 59 -1.74 -1.03 9.23
C ILE A 59 -1.15 -0.63 7.88
N THR A 60 -1.05 -1.57 6.96
CA THR A 60 -0.69 -1.27 5.57
C THR A 60 -1.82 -0.50 4.90
N VAL A 61 -1.46 0.54 4.17
CA VAL A 61 -2.37 1.33 3.33
C VAL A 61 -1.92 1.27 1.86
N GLY A 62 -2.77 1.71 0.96
CA GLY A 62 -2.57 1.61 -0.48
C GLY A 62 -3.27 0.39 -1.05
N MET A 63 -3.09 0.16 -2.33
CA MET A 63 -3.62 -0.99 -3.04
C MET A 63 -2.76 -1.26 -4.27
N ARG A 64 -2.55 -2.53 -4.58
CA ARG A 64 -1.98 -3.01 -5.84
C ARG A 64 -2.97 -3.92 -6.55
N GLY A 65 -2.74 -4.19 -7.81
CA GLY A 65 -3.55 -5.13 -8.59
C GLY A 65 -3.35 -6.59 -8.18
N GLU A 66 -4.08 -7.48 -8.82
CA GLU A 66 -3.89 -8.93 -8.64
C GLU A 66 -2.53 -9.36 -9.20
N ALA A 67 -1.99 -10.45 -8.66
CA ALA A 67 -0.73 -11.04 -9.11
C ALA A 67 0.46 -10.06 -9.15
N ASP A 68 0.56 -9.18 -8.17
CA ASP A 68 1.70 -8.25 -8.01
C ASP A 68 1.84 -7.26 -9.18
N THR A 69 0.73 -6.72 -9.66
CA THR A 69 0.65 -5.78 -10.78
C THR A 69 0.03 -4.45 -10.39
N ALA A 70 0.06 -3.46 -11.31
CA ALA A 70 -0.71 -2.23 -11.17
C ALA A 70 -2.22 -2.51 -11.28
N ILE A 71 -3.05 -1.70 -10.61
CA ILE A 71 -4.53 -1.82 -10.66
C ILE A 71 -5.03 -1.46 -12.04
N LEU A 72 -4.52 -0.38 -12.61
CA LEU A 72 -4.87 0.08 -13.94
C LEU A 72 -3.98 -0.59 -14.99
N GLY A 73 -4.58 -0.92 -16.13
CA GLY A 73 -3.86 -1.53 -17.24
C GLY A 73 -2.83 -0.57 -17.89
N HIS A 74 -2.08 -1.07 -18.86
CA HIS A 74 -0.98 -0.36 -19.53
C HIS A 74 -1.39 0.94 -20.25
N ALA A 75 -2.69 1.17 -20.48
CA ALA A 75 -3.18 2.40 -21.12
C ALA A 75 -3.36 3.58 -20.14
N ALA A 76 -3.28 3.33 -18.84
CA ALA A 76 -3.43 4.36 -17.82
C ALA A 76 -2.17 5.24 -17.74
N THR A 77 -2.39 6.54 -17.58
CA THR A 77 -1.31 7.50 -17.35
C THR A 77 -0.78 7.45 -15.92
N LEU A 78 0.40 8.03 -15.69
CA LEU A 78 0.92 8.20 -14.33
C LEU A 78 -0.07 8.96 -13.44
N LYS A 79 -0.69 10.01 -14.00
CA LYS A 79 -1.70 10.80 -13.29
C LYS A 79 -2.92 9.96 -12.88
N ASP A 80 -3.42 9.10 -13.76
CA ASP A 80 -4.58 8.23 -13.43
C ASP A 80 -4.26 7.31 -12.24
N ASN A 81 -3.05 6.76 -12.21
CA ASN A 81 -2.60 5.90 -11.12
C ASN A 81 -2.40 6.67 -9.81
N ILE A 82 -1.85 7.89 -9.87
CA ILE A 82 -1.68 8.76 -8.70
C ILE A 82 -3.05 9.15 -8.13
N ASP A 83 -3.98 9.57 -8.96
CA ASP A 83 -5.33 9.96 -8.54
C ASP A 83 -6.08 8.78 -7.92
N LEU A 84 -5.94 7.59 -8.50
CA LEU A 84 -6.49 6.37 -7.92
C LEU A 84 -5.89 6.05 -6.56
N LEU A 85 -4.57 6.10 -6.41
CA LEU A 85 -3.92 5.81 -5.13
C LEU A 85 -4.31 6.83 -4.06
N ARG A 86 -4.42 8.11 -4.41
CA ARG A 86 -4.91 9.16 -3.50
C ARG A 86 -6.32 8.87 -3.01
N ASP A 87 -7.20 8.45 -3.90
CA ASP A 87 -8.59 8.09 -3.57
C ASP A 87 -8.68 6.84 -2.68
N VAL A 88 -7.86 5.84 -2.96
CA VAL A 88 -7.69 4.64 -2.11
C VAL A 88 -7.24 5.05 -0.70
N LEU A 89 -6.18 5.84 -0.59
CA LEU A 89 -5.64 6.31 0.70
C LEU A 89 -6.67 7.11 1.49
N ASN A 90 -7.39 8.02 0.84
CA ASN A 90 -8.47 8.81 1.47
C ASN A 90 -9.56 7.90 2.05
N THR A 91 -9.99 6.89 1.29
CA THR A 91 -10.99 5.92 1.73
C THR A 91 -10.49 5.10 2.92
N GLN A 92 -9.27 4.57 2.83
CA GLN A 92 -8.66 3.77 3.90
C GLN A 92 -8.44 4.59 5.17
N ASN A 93 -7.93 5.82 5.08
CA ASN A 93 -7.78 6.72 6.22
C ASN A 93 -9.12 7.02 6.89
N SER A 94 -10.20 7.19 6.11
CA SER A 94 -11.55 7.38 6.65
C SER A 94 -12.07 6.15 7.40
N LEU A 95 -11.80 4.95 6.89
CA LEU A 95 -12.14 3.70 7.57
C LEU A 95 -11.32 3.51 8.85
N ILE A 96 -10.03 3.83 8.83
CA ILE A 96 -9.14 3.73 10.00
C ILE A 96 -9.62 4.70 11.09
N ARG A 97 -9.96 5.94 10.76
CA ARG A 97 -10.56 6.87 11.72
C ARG A 97 -11.82 6.32 12.37
N LYS A 98 -12.66 5.68 11.59
CA LYS A 98 -13.95 5.16 12.05
C LYS A 98 -13.83 3.92 12.93
N TYR A 99 -12.92 3.01 12.63
CA TYR A 99 -12.89 1.67 13.22
C TYR A 99 -11.68 1.38 14.11
N VAL A 100 -10.64 2.21 14.06
CA VAL A 100 -9.43 2.02 14.84
C VAL A 100 -9.23 3.18 15.82
N ASN A 101 -8.96 4.37 15.30
CA ASN A 101 -8.79 5.59 16.11
C ASN A 101 -9.05 6.83 15.26
N GLU A 102 -9.84 7.77 15.76
CA GLU A 102 -10.11 9.05 15.10
C GLU A 102 -8.85 9.87 14.85
N ASP A 103 -7.90 9.79 15.77
CA ASP A 103 -6.58 10.38 15.64
C ASP A 103 -5.64 9.44 14.85
N LEU A 104 -5.47 9.72 13.55
CA LEU A 104 -4.59 8.95 12.68
C LEU A 104 -3.11 9.00 13.07
N ASP A 105 -2.65 10.04 13.75
CA ASP A 105 -1.25 10.17 14.16
C ASP A 105 -0.91 9.14 15.25
N SER A 106 -1.91 8.65 15.98
CA SER A 106 -1.78 7.57 16.96
C SER A 106 -1.81 6.17 16.35
N VAL A 107 -2.16 6.02 15.07
CA VAL A 107 -2.27 4.72 14.39
C VAL A 107 -1.05 4.48 13.52
N PRO A 108 -0.18 3.50 13.85
CA PRO A 108 0.93 3.13 12.97
C PRO A 108 0.42 2.66 11.61
N ARG A 109 0.78 3.38 10.56
CA ARG A 109 0.40 3.07 9.16
C ARG A 109 1.64 3.00 8.31
N MET A 110 1.65 2.16 7.29
CA MET A 110 2.74 2.10 6.32
C MET A 110 2.25 1.97 4.88
N LEU A 111 2.99 2.56 3.96
CA LEU A 111 2.83 2.40 2.51
C LEU A 111 4.14 1.90 1.92
N ALA A 112 4.11 0.79 1.19
CA ALA A 112 5.27 0.30 0.47
C ALA A 112 5.40 1.01 -0.89
N LEU A 113 6.55 1.64 -1.10
CA LEU A 113 6.94 2.26 -2.36
C LEU A 113 7.67 1.22 -3.23
N TYR A 114 6.94 0.19 -3.64
CA TYR A 114 7.47 -0.96 -4.34
C TYR A 114 6.99 -0.97 -5.80
N LYS A 115 7.88 -1.28 -6.74
CA LYS A 115 7.61 -1.36 -8.18
C LYS A 115 6.90 -0.09 -8.70
N GLU A 116 5.70 -0.24 -9.26
CA GLU A 116 4.92 0.87 -9.84
C GLU A 116 4.47 1.94 -8.83
N VAL A 117 4.42 1.62 -7.55
CA VAL A 117 4.00 2.58 -6.51
C VAL A 117 5.07 3.65 -6.27
N GLU A 118 6.34 3.32 -6.50
CA GLU A 118 7.45 4.27 -6.35
C GLU A 118 7.29 5.51 -7.27
N PRO A 119 7.06 5.37 -8.60
CA PRO A 119 6.74 6.51 -9.46
C PRO A 119 5.50 7.30 -9.05
N TYR A 120 4.50 6.66 -8.44
CA TYR A 120 3.32 7.38 -7.96
C TYR A 120 3.64 8.32 -6.81
N PHE A 121 4.62 7.97 -5.99
CA PHE A 121 5.07 8.82 -4.91
C PHE A 121 5.92 9.99 -5.42
N TYR A 122 6.86 9.75 -6.33
CA TYR A 122 7.76 10.80 -6.83
C TYR A 122 7.13 11.68 -7.90
N GLY A 123 6.23 11.15 -8.72
CA GLY A 123 5.78 11.83 -9.94
C GLY A 123 6.87 11.86 -11.01
N ASP A 124 6.71 12.76 -11.97
CA ASP A 124 7.68 13.05 -13.02
C ASP A 124 7.67 14.55 -13.40
N ASP A 125 8.42 14.94 -14.42
CA ASP A 125 8.53 16.34 -14.90
C ASP A 125 7.17 16.96 -15.29
N THR A 126 6.14 16.15 -15.52
CA THR A 126 4.82 16.55 -16.01
C THR A 126 3.70 16.32 -15.00
N THR A 127 3.91 15.48 -14.04
CA THR A 127 2.88 15.01 -13.11
C THR A 127 3.41 15.02 -11.68
N GLU A 128 2.77 15.81 -10.83
CA GLU A 128 3.09 15.86 -9.40
C GLU A 128 2.72 14.54 -8.72
N GLY A 129 3.68 13.98 -7.97
CA GLY A 129 3.48 12.76 -7.19
C GLY A 129 2.82 13.02 -5.83
N LEU A 130 2.86 12.02 -4.97
CA LEU A 130 2.24 12.06 -3.64
C LEU A 130 3.19 12.59 -2.54
N ILE A 131 4.35 13.12 -2.88
CA ILE A 131 5.23 13.76 -1.89
C ILE A 131 4.49 14.95 -1.27
N GLY A 132 4.34 14.95 0.05
CA GLY A 132 3.63 16.01 0.77
C GLY A 132 2.10 15.92 0.69
N ASP A 133 1.54 14.88 0.09
CA ASP A 133 0.09 14.67 0.09
C ASP A 133 -0.43 14.43 1.52
N PRO A 134 -1.48 15.16 1.96
CA PRO A 134 -2.02 15.01 3.32
C PRO A 134 -2.52 13.58 3.65
N GLN A 135 -2.84 12.77 2.65
CA GLN A 135 -3.25 11.38 2.88
C GLN A 135 -2.09 10.50 3.40
N LEU A 136 -0.85 10.96 3.22
CA LEU A 136 0.35 10.30 3.71
C LEU A 136 0.89 10.87 5.03
N ASP A 137 0.24 11.87 5.62
CA ASP A 137 0.66 12.40 6.92
C ASP A 137 0.71 11.31 7.99
N GLY A 138 1.87 11.15 8.64
CA GLY A 138 2.10 10.14 9.66
C GLY A 138 2.23 8.69 9.14
N VAL A 139 2.18 8.46 7.82
CA VAL A 139 2.39 7.13 7.23
C VAL A 139 3.89 6.85 7.10
N THR A 140 4.36 5.71 7.62
CA THR A 140 5.73 5.25 7.36
C THR A 140 5.86 4.81 5.90
N LEU A 141 6.80 5.41 5.18
CA LEU A 141 7.07 5.09 3.78
C LEU A 141 8.16 4.02 3.70
N MET A 142 7.80 2.84 3.21
CA MET A 142 8.72 1.72 3.04
C MET A 142 9.40 1.82 1.68
N LEU A 143 10.65 2.26 1.67
CA LEU A 143 11.52 2.22 0.49
C LEU A 143 11.97 0.78 0.23
N CYS A 144 12.24 0.45 -1.02
CA CYS A 144 12.60 -0.91 -1.42
C CYS A 144 13.95 -0.93 -2.14
N ASP A 145 14.63 -2.07 -2.06
CA ASP A 145 15.79 -2.34 -2.90
C ASP A 145 15.36 -2.71 -4.34
N ASP A 146 16.31 -2.98 -5.19
CA ASP A 146 16.10 -3.35 -6.59
C ASP A 146 16.03 -4.87 -6.83
N ASN A 147 15.84 -5.66 -5.79
CA ASN A 147 15.90 -7.12 -5.78
C ASN A 147 17.33 -7.71 -6.00
N TYR A 148 18.34 -6.86 -6.04
CA TYR A 148 19.76 -7.26 -6.16
C TYR A 148 20.61 -6.77 -4.99
N GLY A 149 19.95 -6.22 -3.95
CA GLY A 149 20.62 -5.69 -2.77
C GLY A 149 21.08 -4.23 -2.91
N ASN A 150 20.80 -3.54 -4.03
CA ASN A 150 21.12 -2.13 -4.15
C ASN A 150 19.95 -1.28 -3.65
N LEU A 151 20.25 -0.23 -2.90
CA LEU A 151 19.26 0.75 -2.49
C LEU A 151 18.86 1.59 -3.71
N ARG A 152 17.64 1.40 -4.20
CA ARG A 152 17.11 2.15 -5.34
C ARG A 152 16.92 3.61 -5.02
N THR A 153 16.36 3.88 -3.86
CA THR A 153 16.05 5.21 -3.38
C THR A 153 16.40 5.37 -1.91
N VAL A 154 16.80 6.59 -1.59
CA VAL A 154 16.96 7.05 -0.21
C VAL A 154 16.22 8.37 -0.06
N PRO A 155 15.77 8.74 1.15
CA PRO A 155 15.07 10.01 1.35
C PRO A 155 15.91 11.20 0.88
N THR A 156 15.31 12.05 0.04
CA THR A 156 15.91 13.35 -0.33
C THR A 156 15.82 14.35 0.83
N LYS A 157 16.47 15.50 0.70
CA LYS A 157 16.39 16.53 1.74
C LYS A 157 14.96 17.04 1.98
N GLU A 158 14.16 17.13 0.92
CA GLU A 158 12.75 17.54 1.00
C GLU A 158 11.92 16.51 1.77
N MET A 159 12.27 15.24 1.65
CA MET A 159 11.57 14.14 2.31
C MET A 159 11.93 14.01 3.80
N LEU A 160 13.04 14.56 4.28
CA LEU A 160 13.50 14.38 5.67
C LEU A 160 12.51 14.89 6.73
N ASN A 161 11.60 15.80 6.36
CA ASN A 161 10.58 16.33 7.27
C ASN A 161 9.29 15.50 7.30
N HIS A 162 9.22 14.40 6.58
CA HIS A 162 8.05 13.53 6.59
C HIS A 162 7.84 12.90 7.97
N LYS A 163 6.68 13.20 8.61
CA LYS A 163 6.41 12.82 10.01
C LYS A 163 6.32 11.31 10.24
N GLY A 164 5.85 10.56 9.24
CA GLY A 164 5.71 9.10 9.34
C GLY A 164 7.04 8.35 9.33
N GLY A 165 8.13 9.02 8.94
CA GLY A 165 9.44 8.40 8.80
C GLY A 165 9.52 7.40 7.65
N TYR A 166 10.64 6.67 7.60
CA TYR A 166 10.97 5.75 6.52
C TYR A 166 11.36 4.39 7.07
N GLY A 167 11.01 3.34 6.33
CA GLY A 167 11.50 1.99 6.50
C GLY A 167 12.17 1.49 5.23
N MET A 168 12.76 0.30 5.30
CA MET A 168 13.39 -0.35 4.16
C MET A 168 12.90 -1.77 4.03
N TYR A 169 12.39 -2.12 2.86
CA TYR A 169 12.11 -3.49 2.43
C TYR A 169 13.32 -3.99 1.65
N TYR A 170 14.07 -4.91 2.25
CA TYR A 170 15.35 -5.37 1.71
C TYR A 170 15.34 -6.88 1.51
N HIS A 171 15.80 -7.33 0.34
CA HIS A 171 15.89 -8.75 0.00
C HIS A 171 17.25 -9.30 0.42
N PHE A 172 17.28 -10.03 1.53
CA PHE A 172 18.52 -10.58 2.09
C PHE A 172 18.95 -11.91 1.48
N ASP A 173 18.06 -12.61 0.80
CA ASP A 173 18.19 -14.03 0.51
C ASP A 173 18.17 -14.39 -0.98
N TYR A 174 18.10 -13.41 -1.88
CA TYR A 174 18.18 -13.66 -3.33
C TYR A 174 18.59 -12.45 -4.14
N HIS A 175 19.10 -12.70 -5.33
CA HIS A 175 19.42 -11.69 -6.35
C HIS A 175 18.47 -11.81 -7.54
N GLY A 176 17.60 -10.81 -7.73
CA GLY A 176 16.71 -10.69 -8.88
C GLY A 176 15.49 -11.59 -8.86
N LEU A 177 15.64 -12.88 -8.67
CA LEU A 177 14.57 -13.87 -8.67
C LEU A 177 14.59 -14.73 -7.41
N PRO A 178 13.42 -15.01 -6.78
CA PRO A 178 13.35 -15.83 -5.57
C PRO A 178 13.82 -17.28 -5.71
N ILE A 179 14.04 -17.75 -6.93
CA ILE A 179 14.58 -19.08 -7.23
C ILE A 179 16.11 -19.13 -7.21
N SER A 180 16.75 -17.97 -7.17
CA SER A 180 18.22 -17.82 -7.19
C SER A 180 18.65 -17.28 -5.84
N PHE A 181 18.43 -18.05 -4.78
CA PHE A 181 18.79 -17.58 -3.46
C PHE A 181 20.29 -17.70 -3.21
N GLU A 182 20.81 -16.70 -2.54
CA GLU A 182 22.12 -16.69 -1.90
C GLU A 182 21.90 -16.39 -0.42
N TRP A 183 22.81 -16.86 0.43
CA TRP A 183 22.62 -16.70 1.88
C TRP A 183 22.69 -15.24 2.33
N PHE A 184 23.43 -14.42 1.58
CA PHE A 184 23.55 -12.98 1.82
C PHE A 184 23.83 -12.25 0.50
N ASN A 185 23.30 -11.05 0.37
CA ASN A 185 23.64 -10.09 -0.66
C ASN A 185 24.88 -9.28 -0.27
#